data_34c31808b0852466af61ffe7d62d508e
#
_entry.id   34c31808b0852466af61ffe7d62d508e
#
_cell.length_a   1.000
_cell.length_b   1.000
_cell.length_c   1.000
_cell.angle_alpha   90.00
_cell.angle_beta   90.00
_cell.angle_gamma   90.00
#
_symmetry.space_group_name_H-M   'P 1'
#
loop_
_entity.id
_entity.type
_entity.pdbx_description
1 polymer ?
#
loop_
_entity_poly.entity_id
_entity_poly.type
_entity_poly.pdbx_seq_one_letter_code
_entity_poly.pdbx_strand_id
1 'polypeptide(L)'
;CDWDRTAFTMDEIRSESVLKVFVDLYNKGLIYRGVRMVNWDPKALTALSDEEVIYKDEHSKLYYLRYFIEGEDKYIIVATTRPETILGDTAVCVNPNDPRYSFLKGKKVIIPLVNRVVPIIMDDYVDIEFGTGCLKVTPAHDVNDYMLGEKYNLPSIDIFNDNGTISEAGGLYVGMDRFDVRKQIAKDLQEAGLLEKVEDYDNKVGYSERTNVVIEPKLSMQW
;
A
#
# COMPACT_ATOMS: atom_id res chain seq x y z
N CYS A 1 -26.58 -35.96 13.35
CA CYS A 1 -26.02 -35.09 14.40
C CYS A 1 -26.69 -35.42 15.73
N ASP A 2 -25.96 -35.36 16.81
CA ASP A 2 -26.47 -35.50 18.16
C ASP A 2 -26.79 -34.13 18.74
N TRP A 3 -28.06 -33.76 18.69
CA TRP A 3 -28.53 -32.45 19.14
C TRP A 3 -28.58 -32.29 20.65
N ASP A 4 -28.54 -33.41 21.42
CA ASP A 4 -28.53 -33.40 22.88
C ASP A 4 -27.12 -33.07 23.42
N ARG A 5 -26.09 -33.24 22.60
CA ARG A 5 -24.69 -32.91 22.92
C ARG A 5 -24.14 -31.81 22.04
N THR A 6 -24.92 -30.77 21.84
CA THR A 6 -24.47 -29.59 21.11
C THR A 6 -23.44 -28.81 21.91
N ALA A 7 -22.54 -28.17 21.18
CA ALA A 7 -21.54 -27.30 21.73
C ALA A 7 -21.31 -26.12 20.75
N PHE A 8 -21.16 -24.95 21.28
CA PHE A 8 -20.91 -23.76 20.54
C PHE A 8 -19.51 -23.20 20.86
N THR A 9 -18.73 -22.80 19.85
CA THR A 9 -17.35 -22.39 20.07
C THR A 9 -17.17 -21.17 20.97
N MET A 10 -18.24 -20.39 21.14
CA MET A 10 -18.27 -19.20 22.00
C MET A 10 -19.09 -19.42 23.28
N ASP A 11 -19.41 -20.67 23.63
CA ASP A 11 -20.02 -20.96 24.95
C ASP A 11 -19.00 -20.66 26.08
N GLU A 12 -19.51 -20.49 27.31
CA GLU A 12 -18.72 -20.04 28.44
C GLU A 12 -17.51 -20.95 28.74
N ILE A 13 -17.69 -22.26 28.75
CA ILE A 13 -16.61 -23.23 29.05
C ILE A 13 -15.53 -23.18 27.97
N ARG A 14 -15.89 -23.04 26.68
CA ARG A 14 -14.95 -23.01 25.58
C ARG A 14 -14.25 -21.66 25.48
N SER A 15 -14.97 -20.59 25.77
CA SER A 15 -14.38 -19.23 25.85
C SER A 15 -13.30 -19.16 26.92
N GLU A 16 -13.54 -19.76 28.11
CA GLU A 16 -12.53 -19.85 29.17
C GLU A 16 -11.28 -20.62 28.71
N SER A 17 -11.49 -21.74 28.02
CA SER A 17 -10.40 -22.56 27.50
C SER A 17 -9.55 -21.79 26.44
N VAL A 18 -10.19 -21.05 25.56
CA VAL A 18 -9.50 -20.21 24.54
C VAL A 18 -8.70 -19.12 25.22
N LEU A 19 -9.29 -18.39 26.16
CA LEU A 19 -8.60 -17.34 26.91
C LEU A 19 -7.37 -17.87 27.65
N LYS A 20 -7.51 -19.06 28.30
CA LYS A 20 -6.37 -19.70 28.99
C LYS A 20 -5.22 -20.00 28.01
N VAL A 21 -5.52 -20.62 26.86
CA VAL A 21 -4.50 -20.94 25.85
C VAL A 21 -3.86 -19.67 25.30
N PHE A 22 -4.64 -18.63 25.03
CA PHE A 22 -4.12 -17.35 24.56
C PHE A 22 -3.13 -16.75 25.56
N VAL A 23 -3.49 -16.68 26.84
CA VAL A 23 -2.63 -16.18 27.91
C VAL A 23 -1.35 -17.03 28.06
N ASP A 24 -1.48 -18.36 28.00
CA ASP A 24 -0.33 -19.27 28.08
C ASP A 24 0.65 -19.04 26.91
N LEU A 25 0.15 -18.85 25.69
CA LEU A 25 0.97 -18.56 24.51
C LEU A 25 1.65 -17.20 24.63
N TYR A 26 0.94 -16.19 25.11
CA TYR A 26 1.51 -14.86 25.36
C TYR A 26 2.64 -14.92 26.40
N ASN A 27 2.43 -15.59 27.53
CA ASN A 27 3.44 -15.75 28.57
C ASN A 27 4.67 -16.54 28.11
N LYS A 28 4.51 -17.42 27.13
CA LYS A 28 5.60 -18.16 26.46
C LYS A 28 6.32 -17.34 25.40
N GLY A 29 5.86 -16.12 25.09
CA GLY A 29 6.41 -15.27 24.03
C GLY A 29 6.15 -15.77 22.61
N LEU A 30 5.16 -16.68 22.44
CA LEU A 30 4.80 -17.25 21.13
C LEU A 30 3.81 -16.37 20.36
N ILE A 31 3.08 -15.51 21.04
CA ILE A 31 2.24 -14.47 20.48
C ILE A 31 2.60 -13.13 21.10
N TYR A 32 2.49 -12.09 20.30
CA TYR A 32 2.70 -10.71 20.71
C TYR A 32 1.80 -9.77 19.92
N ARG A 33 1.56 -8.58 20.44
CA ARG A 33 0.81 -7.55 19.75
C ARG A 33 1.76 -6.62 18.97
N GLY A 34 1.51 -6.45 17.67
CA GLY A 34 2.36 -5.62 16.83
C GLY A 34 1.63 -5.12 15.58
N VAL A 35 2.21 -4.13 14.90
CA VAL A 35 1.69 -3.65 13.63
C VAL A 35 2.01 -4.66 12.53
N ARG A 36 1.01 -4.98 11.71
CA ARG A 36 1.13 -5.85 10.54
C ARG A 36 0.38 -5.25 9.37
N MET A 37 0.88 -5.50 8.17
CA MET A 37 0.12 -5.27 6.94
C MET A 37 -0.93 -6.36 6.81
N VAL A 38 -2.19 -5.96 6.65
CA VAL A 38 -3.34 -6.85 6.47
C VAL A 38 -4.11 -6.49 5.21
N ASN A 39 -4.85 -7.47 4.67
CA ASN A 39 -5.88 -7.18 3.68
C ASN A 39 -7.08 -6.58 4.42
N TRP A 40 -7.46 -5.36 4.07
CA TRP A 40 -8.54 -4.63 4.73
C TRP A 40 -9.75 -4.47 3.82
N ASP A 41 -10.92 -4.77 4.36
CA ASP A 41 -12.20 -4.49 3.70
C ASP A 41 -12.74 -3.14 4.17
N PRO A 42 -12.69 -2.10 3.32
CA PRO A 42 -13.11 -0.75 3.72
C PRO A 42 -14.62 -0.57 3.86
N LYS A 43 -15.41 -1.53 3.38
CA LYS A 43 -16.87 -1.53 3.54
C LYS A 43 -17.31 -2.27 4.79
N ALA A 44 -16.71 -3.42 5.08
CA ALA A 44 -16.98 -4.19 6.30
C ALA A 44 -16.20 -3.67 7.51
N LEU A 45 -15.19 -2.80 7.31
CA LEU A 45 -14.30 -2.25 8.32
C LEU A 45 -13.61 -3.35 9.13
N THR A 46 -13.06 -4.35 8.45
CA THR A 46 -12.42 -5.52 9.05
C THR A 46 -11.24 -6.02 8.23
N ALA A 47 -10.29 -6.66 8.89
CA ALA A 47 -9.24 -7.43 8.24
C ALA A 47 -9.82 -8.70 7.61
N LEU A 48 -9.18 -9.15 6.54
CA LEU A 48 -9.48 -10.38 5.81
C LEU A 48 -8.27 -11.32 5.86
N SER A 49 -8.52 -12.62 5.88
CA SER A 49 -7.48 -13.60 5.59
C SER A 49 -7.15 -13.63 4.08
N ASP A 50 -6.04 -14.23 3.71
CA ASP A 50 -5.64 -14.33 2.30
C ASP A 50 -6.64 -15.16 1.48
N GLU A 51 -7.28 -16.16 2.09
CA GLU A 51 -8.30 -17.02 1.47
C GLU A 51 -9.60 -16.26 1.15
N GLU A 52 -9.86 -15.16 1.85
CA GLU A 52 -11.04 -14.31 1.64
C GLU A 52 -10.82 -13.23 0.58
N VAL A 53 -9.64 -13.21 -0.06
CA VAL A 53 -9.31 -12.29 -1.14
C VAL A 53 -9.44 -12.99 -2.49
N ILE A 54 -10.38 -12.51 -3.30
CA ILE A 54 -10.63 -13.03 -4.65
C ILE A 54 -10.01 -12.09 -5.67
N TYR A 55 -9.03 -12.59 -6.43
CA TYR A 55 -8.40 -11.81 -7.50
C TYR A 55 -9.20 -11.86 -8.78
N LYS A 56 -9.49 -10.68 -9.35
CA LYS A 56 -10.19 -10.51 -10.63
C LYS A 56 -9.30 -9.76 -11.61
N ASP A 57 -9.41 -10.13 -12.89
CA ASP A 57 -8.79 -9.39 -13.98
C ASP A 57 -9.57 -8.08 -14.19
N GLU A 58 -8.88 -6.96 -14.16
CA GLU A 58 -9.43 -5.61 -14.31
C GLU A 58 -8.71 -4.84 -15.40
N HIS A 59 -9.49 -4.14 -16.24
CA HIS A 59 -8.98 -3.15 -17.18
C HIS A 59 -8.77 -1.83 -16.46
N SER A 60 -7.53 -1.51 -16.17
CA SER A 60 -7.14 -0.30 -15.47
C SER A 60 -6.24 0.60 -16.32
N LYS A 61 -5.67 1.61 -15.72
CA LYS A 61 -4.74 2.53 -16.38
C LYS A 61 -3.40 2.48 -15.66
N LEU A 62 -2.33 2.59 -16.42
CA LEU A 62 -0.98 2.80 -15.93
C LEU A 62 -0.58 4.25 -16.17
N TYR A 63 -0.30 4.96 -15.09
CA TYR A 63 0.03 6.38 -15.10
C TYR A 63 1.54 6.54 -14.99
N TYR A 64 2.15 7.31 -15.89
CA TYR A 64 3.58 7.61 -15.90
C TYR A 64 3.78 9.03 -15.37
N LEU A 65 4.40 9.15 -14.20
CA LEU A 65 4.51 10.39 -13.44
C LEU A 65 5.93 10.91 -13.40
N ARG A 66 6.11 12.22 -13.53
CA ARG A 66 7.40 12.91 -13.46
C ARG A 66 7.72 13.25 -12.01
N TYR A 67 8.78 12.66 -11.47
CA TYR A 67 9.35 12.99 -10.16
C TYR A 67 10.62 13.79 -10.39
N PHE A 68 10.59 15.09 -10.10
CA PHE A 68 11.77 15.95 -10.29
C PHE A 68 12.84 15.63 -9.25
N ILE A 69 14.11 15.67 -9.71
CA ILE A 69 15.25 15.50 -8.81
C ILE A 69 15.44 16.82 -8.05
N GLU A 70 15.61 16.71 -6.72
CA GLU A 70 15.79 17.89 -5.86
C GLU A 70 16.97 18.74 -6.32
N GLY A 71 16.73 20.02 -6.59
CA GLY A 71 17.74 20.99 -7.01
C GLY A 71 18.18 20.88 -8.47
N GLU A 72 17.53 20.05 -9.28
CA GLU A 72 17.87 19.89 -10.70
C GLU A 72 16.62 20.08 -11.60
N ASP A 73 16.85 20.56 -12.82
CA ASP A 73 15.80 20.59 -13.86
C ASP A 73 15.77 19.26 -14.63
N LYS A 74 15.74 18.16 -13.87
CA LYS A 74 15.66 16.78 -14.38
C LYS A 74 14.65 16.01 -13.59
N TYR A 75 14.05 15.01 -14.23
CA TYR A 75 13.07 14.13 -13.57
C TYR A 75 13.33 12.66 -13.93
N ILE A 76 12.77 11.80 -13.13
CA ILE A 76 12.62 10.37 -13.41
C ILE A 76 11.14 10.07 -13.61
N ILE A 77 10.85 8.99 -14.34
CA ILE A 77 9.47 8.58 -14.60
C ILE A 77 9.15 7.36 -13.73
N VAL A 78 8.08 7.48 -12.94
CA VAL A 78 7.52 6.39 -12.15
C VAL A 78 6.20 5.96 -12.77
N ALA A 79 6.00 4.65 -12.95
CA ALA A 79 4.76 4.09 -13.46
C ALA A 79 3.94 3.48 -12.31
N THR A 80 2.64 3.80 -12.24
CA THR A 80 1.75 3.29 -11.19
C THR A 80 0.32 3.11 -11.69
N THR A 81 -0.36 2.08 -11.23
CA THR A 81 -1.81 1.90 -11.41
C THR A 81 -2.63 2.64 -10.35
N ARG A 82 -1.97 3.12 -9.28
CA ARG A 82 -2.59 3.75 -8.11
C ARG A 82 -2.03 5.15 -7.85
N PRO A 83 -2.30 6.13 -8.74
CA PRO A 83 -1.75 7.48 -8.59
C PRO A 83 -2.22 8.17 -7.29
N GLU A 84 -3.35 7.79 -6.71
CA GLU A 84 -3.83 8.31 -5.42
C GLU A 84 -2.86 8.03 -4.27
N THR A 85 -2.08 6.94 -4.34
CA THR A 85 -1.17 6.57 -3.23
C THR A 85 0.12 7.38 -3.20
N ILE A 86 0.44 8.20 -4.24
CA ILE A 86 1.63 9.07 -4.20
C ILE A 86 1.62 10.03 -3.01
N LEU A 87 0.45 10.36 -2.48
CA LEU A 87 0.29 11.18 -1.28
C LEU A 87 1.03 10.59 -0.06
N GLY A 88 1.22 9.28 -0.03
CA GLY A 88 1.92 8.54 1.02
C GLY A 88 3.33 8.08 0.66
N ASP A 89 3.86 8.46 -0.50
CA ASP A 89 5.21 8.03 -0.91
C ASP A 89 6.29 8.55 0.03
N THR A 90 7.24 7.69 0.38
CA THR A 90 8.35 8.02 1.28
C THR A 90 9.73 7.75 0.68
N ALA A 91 9.81 7.10 -0.47
CA ALA A 91 11.02 6.94 -1.27
C ALA A 91 10.67 6.63 -2.73
N VAL A 92 11.68 6.69 -3.60
CA VAL A 92 11.70 6.02 -4.89
C VAL A 92 12.83 5.00 -4.86
N CYS A 93 12.57 3.78 -5.38
CA CYS A 93 13.55 2.71 -5.45
C CYS A 93 13.98 2.46 -6.89
N VAL A 94 15.29 2.26 -7.10
CA VAL A 94 15.89 1.87 -8.38
C VAL A 94 16.86 0.71 -8.16
N ASN A 95 17.09 -0.09 -9.22
CA ASN A 95 18.07 -1.16 -9.12
C ASN A 95 19.50 -0.59 -9.16
N PRO A 96 20.40 -0.97 -8.22
CA PRO A 96 21.78 -0.47 -8.19
C PRO A 96 22.61 -0.83 -9.42
N ASN A 97 22.21 -1.89 -10.15
CA ASN A 97 22.88 -2.38 -11.34
C ASN A 97 22.29 -1.79 -12.64
N ASP A 98 21.24 -0.94 -12.54
CA ASP A 98 20.68 -0.28 -13.71
C ASP A 98 21.54 0.91 -14.14
N PRO A 99 22.21 0.84 -15.33
CA PRO A 99 23.08 1.91 -15.77
C PRO A 99 22.35 3.21 -16.05
N ARG A 100 21.02 3.16 -16.32
CA ARG A 100 20.20 4.34 -16.56
C ARG A 100 20.11 5.25 -15.33
N TYR A 101 20.23 4.67 -14.12
CA TYR A 101 19.99 5.34 -12.84
C TYR A 101 21.19 5.40 -11.90
N SER A 102 22.37 4.97 -12.35
CA SER A 102 23.60 4.99 -11.54
C SER A 102 23.92 6.37 -10.95
N PHE A 103 23.56 7.44 -11.68
CA PHE A 103 23.78 8.84 -11.28
C PHE A 103 22.85 9.33 -10.15
N LEU A 104 21.84 8.54 -9.78
CA LEU A 104 20.84 8.89 -8.76
C LEU A 104 21.28 8.54 -7.33
N LYS A 105 22.40 7.86 -7.16
CA LYS A 105 22.90 7.45 -5.83
C LYS A 105 23.04 8.65 -4.90
N GLY A 106 22.35 8.61 -3.75
CA GLY A 106 22.38 9.66 -2.73
C GLY A 106 21.56 10.91 -3.08
N LYS A 107 20.84 10.90 -4.19
CA LYS A 107 19.92 11.99 -4.57
C LYS A 107 18.55 11.78 -3.94
N LYS A 108 17.75 12.84 -4.07
CA LYS A 108 16.35 12.87 -3.62
C LYS A 108 15.46 13.33 -4.76
N VAL A 109 14.18 13.01 -4.67
CA VAL A 109 13.14 13.47 -5.61
C VAL A 109 12.02 14.16 -4.87
N ILE A 110 11.28 14.97 -5.62
CA ILE A 110 10.11 15.72 -5.17
C ILE A 110 8.87 14.95 -5.63
N ILE A 111 8.02 14.57 -4.67
CA ILE A 111 6.75 13.89 -4.97
C ILE A 111 5.81 14.90 -5.66
N PRO A 112 5.23 14.52 -6.81
CA PRO A 112 4.29 15.36 -7.55
C PRO A 112 3.14 15.85 -6.67
N LEU A 113 2.69 17.09 -6.86
CA LEU A 113 1.61 17.79 -6.14
C LEU A 113 1.86 17.99 -4.64
N VAL A 114 2.40 17.00 -3.95
CA VAL A 114 2.66 17.03 -2.48
C VAL A 114 3.87 17.88 -2.14
N ASN A 115 4.82 17.99 -3.07
CA ASN A 115 6.10 18.71 -2.91
C ASN A 115 6.98 18.20 -1.74
N ARG A 116 6.72 16.98 -1.27
CA ARG A 116 7.58 16.31 -0.28
C ARG A 116 8.85 15.81 -0.94
N VAL A 117 10.00 16.11 -0.33
CA VAL A 117 11.30 15.60 -0.75
C VAL A 117 11.54 14.24 -0.09
N VAL A 118 11.82 13.23 -0.90
CA VAL A 118 12.07 11.85 -0.45
C VAL A 118 13.38 11.30 -1.01
N PRO A 119 14.05 10.38 -0.31
CA PRO A 119 15.27 9.76 -0.81
C PRO A 119 15.02 8.84 -2.00
N ILE A 120 16.07 8.69 -2.82
CA ILE A 120 16.17 7.58 -3.76
C ILE A 120 16.96 6.48 -3.07
N ILE A 121 16.34 5.31 -2.90
CA ILE A 121 16.98 4.10 -2.38
C ILE A 121 17.37 3.16 -3.54
N MET A 122 18.35 2.31 -3.29
CA MET A 122 18.84 1.37 -4.29
C MET A 122 18.67 -0.06 -3.78
N ASP A 123 17.86 -0.85 -4.50
CA ASP A 123 17.56 -2.23 -4.12
C ASP A 123 17.43 -3.12 -5.36
N ASP A 124 17.94 -4.33 -5.28
CA ASP A 124 17.84 -5.36 -6.32
C ASP A 124 16.43 -5.94 -6.47
N TYR A 125 15.53 -5.59 -5.55
CA TYR A 125 14.10 -5.87 -5.66
C TYR A 125 13.49 -5.31 -6.96
N VAL A 126 13.97 -4.14 -7.43
CA VAL A 126 13.46 -3.53 -8.67
C VAL A 126 14.00 -4.27 -9.88
N ASP A 127 13.08 -4.83 -10.68
CA ASP A 127 13.42 -5.45 -11.96
C ASP A 127 13.77 -4.38 -13.00
N ILE A 128 14.98 -4.48 -13.56
CA ILE A 128 15.51 -3.54 -14.57
C ILE A 128 14.69 -3.57 -15.86
N GLU A 129 14.15 -4.74 -16.21
CA GLU A 129 13.39 -4.95 -17.44
C GLU A 129 11.91 -4.57 -17.31
N PHE A 130 11.43 -4.38 -16.06
CA PHE A 130 10.02 -4.08 -15.81
C PHE A 130 9.73 -2.57 -15.76
N GLY A 131 8.77 -2.12 -16.57
CA GLY A 131 8.26 -0.76 -16.57
C GLY A 131 9.36 0.29 -16.85
N THR A 132 9.47 1.28 -15.96
CA THR A 132 10.48 2.35 -16.07
C THR A 132 11.78 2.01 -15.35
N GLY A 133 11.81 0.97 -14.53
CA GLY A 133 12.92 0.67 -13.61
C GLY A 133 12.97 1.58 -12.39
N CYS A 134 11.96 2.45 -12.22
CA CYS A 134 11.78 3.30 -11.04
C CYS A 134 10.48 2.92 -10.33
N LEU A 135 10.58 2.49 -9.08
CA LEU A 135 9.48 2.10 -8.23
C LEU A 135 9.22 3.18 -7.18
N LYS A 136 8.00 3.71 -7.11
CA LYS A 136 7.59 4.51 -5.96
C LYS A 136 7.44 3.60 -4.73
N VAL A 137 7.74 4.07 -3.55
CA VAL A 137 7.67 3.28 -2.31
C VAL A 137 6.68 3.95 -1.35
N THR A 138 5.57 3.23 -1.10
CA THR A 138 4.47 3.67 -0.23
C THR A 138 4.25 2.61 0.87
N PRO A 139 5.05 2.58 1.93
CA PRO A 139 5.06 1.48 2.90
C PRO A 139 3.72 1.21 3.60
N ALA A 140 2.84 2.20 3.69
CA ALA A 140 1.53 2.03 4.31
C ALA A 140 0.48 1.33 3.41
N HIS A 141 0.73 1.23 2.08
CA HIS A 141 -0.32 0.85 1.11
C HIS A 141 0.08 -0.24 0.12
N ASP A 142 1.24 -0.86 0.32
CA ASP A 142 1.70 -2.01 -0.46
C ASP A 142 2.60 -2.90 0.41
N VAL A 143 2.40 -4.23 0.31
CA VAL A 143 3.13 -5.22 1.14
C VAL A 143 4.62 -5.23 0.83
N ASN A 144 4.99 -5.12 -0.45
CA ASN A 144 6.39 -5.12 -0.86
C ASN A 144 7.08 -3.80 -0.50
N ASP A 145 6.34 -2.68 -0.66
CA ASP A 145 6.82 -1.35 -0.24
C ASP A 145 7.01 -1.29 1.29
N TYR A 146 6.15 -2.00 2.05
CA TYR A 146 6.32 -2.13 3.50
C TYR A 146 7.63 -2.83 3.87
N MET A 147 7.98 -3.93 3.18
CA MET A 147 9.26 -4.61 3.41
C MET A 147 10.46 -3.72 3.07
N LEU A 148 10.40 -2.95 1.98
CA LEU A 148 11.41 -1.95 1.66
C LEU A 148 11.47 -0.86 2.73
N GLY A 149 10.31 -0.42 3.23
CA GLY A 149 10.19 0.53 4.32
C GLY A 149 10.93 0.08 5.58
N GLU A 150 10.70 -1.15 6.02
CA GLU A 150 11.42 -1.75 7.16
C GLU A 150 12.94 -1.85 6.89
N LYS A 151 13.34 -2.35 5.70
CA LYS A 151 14.74 -2.52 5.31
C LYS A 151 15.53 -1.21 5.32
N TYR A 152 14.91 -0.12 4.87
CA TYR A 152 15.53 1.20 4.73
C TYR A 152 15.11 2.20 5.81
N ASN A 153 14.36 1.76 6.82
CA ASN A 153 13.84 2.58 7.91
C ASN A 153 13.08 3.83 7.39
N LEU A 154 12.22 3.62 6.39
CA LEU A 154 11.39 4.68 5.84
C LEU A 154 10.15 4.91 6.70
N PRO A 155 9.64 6.15 6.78
CA PRO A 155 8.38 6.41 7.44
C PRO A 155 7.21 5.77 6.67
N SER A 156 6.19 5.31 7.40
CA SER A 156 4.91 4.86 6.84
C SER A 156 3.86 5.93 7.04
N ILE A 157 3.30 6.45 5.95
CA ILE A 157 2.27 7.48 5.96
C ILE A 157 0.96 6.84 5.49
N ASP A 158 0.08 6.52 6.43
CA ASP A 158 -1.26 5.98 6.13
C ASP A 158 -2.20 7.12 5.69
N ILE A 159 -2.45 7.16 4.39
CA ILE A 159 -3.28 8.20 3.78
C ILE A 159 -4.76 7.82 3.70
N PHE A 160 -5.16 6.63 4.14
CA PHE A 160 -6.55 6.20 4.08
C PHE A 160 -7.16 6.03 5.47
N ASN A 161 -8.39 6.53 5.62
CA ASN A 161 -9.29 6.15 6.69
C ASN A 161 -9.74 4.69 6.52
N ASP A 162 -10.31 4.10 7.57
CA ASP A 162 -10.80 2.72 7.55
C ASP A 162 -11.83 2.44 6.45
N ASN A 163 -12.62 3.45 6.07
CA ASN A 163 -13.62 3.36 5.01
C ASN A 163 -13.08 3.63 3.59
N GLY A 164 -11.78 3.77 3.42
CA GLY A 164 -11.13 4.00 2.12
C GLY A 164 -11.20 5.43 1.59
N THR A 165 -11.61 6.40 2.40
CA THR A 165 -11.48 7.82 2.07
C THR A 165 -10.10 8.33 2.44
N ILE A 166 -9.65 9.45 1.83
CA ILE A 166 -8.38 10.06 2.18
C ILE A 166 -8.43 10.63 3.59
N SER A 167 -7.42 10.31 4.39
CA SER A 167 -7.22 10.82 5.74
C SER A 167 -6.53 12.20 5.75
N GLU A 168 -6.48 12.83 6.91
CA GLU A 168 -5.71 14.09 7.14
C GLU A 168 -4.23 13.95 6.73
N ALA A 169 -3.63 12.74 6.86
CA ALA A 169 -2.25 12.48 6.49
C ALA A 169 -1.99 12.59 4.98
N GLY A 170 -3.03 12.46 4.14
CA GLY A 170 -2.92 12.68 2.70
C GLY A 170 -2.66 14.14 2.33
N GLY A 171 -3.06 15.09 3.16
CA GLY A 171 -2.88 16.54 2.97
C GLY A 171 -3.73 17.14 1.86
N LEU A 172 -3.94 16.40 0.77
CA LEU A 172 -4.82 16.77 -0.35
C LEU A 172 -6.00 15.80 -0.41
N TYR A 173 -7.13 16.25 -0.95
CA TYR A 173 -8.35 15.43 -1.18
C TYR A 173 -8.95 14.79 0.08
N VAL A 174 -8.70 15.33 1.26
CA VAL A 174 -9.17 14.80 2.56
C VAL A 174 -10.68 14.56 2.53
N GLY A 175 -11.10 13.37 2.95
CA GLY A 175 -12.50 12.92 2.97
C GLY A 175 -13.06 12.39 1.65
N MET A 176 -12.34 12.54 0.52
CA MET A 176 -12.77 11.99 -0.77
C MET A 176 -12.51 10.48 -0.84
N ASP A 177 -13.37 9.76 -1.56
CA ASP A 177 -13.18 8.33 -1.88
C ASP A 177 -11.92 8.12 -2.74
N ARG A 178 -11.14 7.07 -2.45
CA ARG A 178 -9.88 6.75 -3.13
C ARG A 178 -9.99 6.63 -4.65
N PHE A 179 -11.10 6.10 -5.17
CA PHE A 179 -11.30 5.95 -6.62
C PHE A 179 -11.66 7.28 -7.29
N ASP A 180 -12.35 8.17 -6.59
CA ASP A 180 -12.62 9.52 -7.09
C ASP A 180 -11.34 10.36 -7.05
N VAL A 181 -10.51 10.19 -6.00
CA VAL A 181 -9.18 10.80 -5.93
C VAL A 181 -8.30 10.31 -7.07
N ARG A 182 -8.32 9.02 -7.41
CA ARG A 182 -7.56 8.48 -8.56
C ARG A 182 -7.86 9.22 -9.87
N LYS A 183 -9.11 9.55 -10.09
CA LYS A 183 -9.55 10.31 -11.28
C LYS A 183 -9.15 11.78 -11.19
N GLN A 184 -9.30 12.38 -10.00
CA GLN A 184 -9.01 13.81 -9.80
C GLN A 184 -7.51 14.07 -9.86
N ILE A 185 -6.71 13.29 -9.14
CA ILE A 185 -5.25 13.45 -9.10
C ILE A 185 -4.60 13.29 -10.49
N ALA A 186 -5.16 12.43 -11.35
CA ALA A 186 -4.69 12.29 -12.72
C ALA A 186 -4.90 13.59 -13.53
N LYS A 187 -6.01 14.29 -13.34
CA LYS A 187 -6.27 15.60 -13.97
C LYS A 187 -5.31 16.67 -13.43
N ASP A 188 -5.17 16.73 -12.11
CA ASP A 188 -4.31 17.74 -11.47
C ASP A 188 -2.84 17.53 -11.86
N LEU A 189 -2.38 16.28 -11.97
CA LEU A 189 -1.05 15.95 -12.49
C LEU A 189 -0.89 16.35 -13.96
N GLN A 190 -1.92 16.19 -14.78
CA GLN A 190 -1.89 16.62 -16.18
C GLN A 190 -1.84 18.14 -16.29
N GLU A 191 -2.67 18.86 -15.53
CA GLU A 191 -2.69 20.33 -15.51
C GLU A 191 -1.38 20.92 -15.02
N ALA A 192 -0.73 20.25 -14.05
CA ALA A 192 0.59 20.64 -13.54
C ALA A 192 1.75 20.25 -14.46
N GLY A 193 1.53 19.53 -15.57
CA GLY A 193 2.57 19.04 -16.46
C GLY A 193 3.44 17.92 -15.87
N LEU A 194 2.91 17.22 -14.85
CA LEU A 194 3.60 16.16 -14.11
C LEU A 194 3.18 14.74 -14.55
N LEU A 195 2.20 14.63 -15.44
CA LEU A 195 1.77 13.40 -16.08
C LEU A 195 2.43 13.26 -17.46
N GLU A 196 3.28 12.25 -17.63
CA GLU A 196 3.96 11.98 -18.91
C GLU A 196 3.03 11.33 -19.93
N LYS A 197 2.36 10.25 -19.53
CA LYS A 197 1.38 9.51 -20.34
C LYS A 197 0.49 8.64 -19.47
N VAL A 198 -0.59 8.14 -20.07
CA VAL A 198 -1.47 7.11 -19.50
C VAL A 198 -1.68 6.03 -20.54
N GLU A 199 -1.58 4.77 -20.14
CA GLU A 199 -1.80 3.61 -21.00
C GLU A 199 -2.86 2.69 -20.39
N ASP A 200 -3.55 1.94 -21.24
CA ASP A 200 -4.41 0.85 -20.79
C ASP A 200 -3.55 -0.28 -20.21
N TYR A 201 -3.97 -0.83 -19.10
CA TYR A 201 -3.19 -1.84 -18.38
C TYR A 201 -4.12 -2.85 -17.72
N ASP A 202 -3.94 -4.13 -18.08
CA ASP A 202 -4.67 -5.22 -17.46
C ASP A 202 -3.91 -5.73 -16.24
N ASN A 203 -4.55 -5.75 -15.09
CA ASN A 203 -3.96 -6.25 -13.86
C ASN A 203 -4.97 -7.05 -13.03
N LYS A 204 -4.45 -7.79 -12.06
CA LYS A 204 -5.28 -8.49 -11.08
C LYS A 204 -5.49 -7.64 -9.85
N VAL A 205 -6.75 -7.45 -9.47
CA VAL A 205 -7.16 -6.66 -8.31
C VAL A 205 -7.83 -7.57 -7.30
N GLY A 206 -7.42 -7.46 -6.03
CA GLY A 206 -8.00 -8.22 -4.92
C GLY A 206 -9.34 -7.64 -4.47
N TYR A 207 -10.33 -8.50 -4.32
CA TYR A 207 -11.67 -8.18 -3.85
C TYR A 207 -11.99 -8.95 -2.58
N SER A 208 -12.70 -8.32 -1.65
CA SER A 208 -13.28 -9.00 -0.50
C SER A 208 -14.35 -10.00 -0.94
N GLU A 209 -14.22 -11.26 -0.53
CA GLU A 209 -15.28 -12.26 -0.71
C GLU A 209 -16.59 -11.85 -0.01
N ARG A 210 -16.46 -11.16 1.15
CA ARG A 210 -17.62 -10.80 2.00
C ARG A 210 -18.47 -9.69 1.40
N THR A 211 -17.85 -8.64 0.83
CA THR A 211 -18.55 -7.41 0.42
C THR A 211 -18.41 -7.09 -1.05
N ASN A 212 -17.56 -7.85 -1.78
CA ASN A 212 -17.23 -7.64 -3.18
C ASN A 212 -16.69 -6.24 -3.50
N VAL A 213 -15.95 -5.65 -2.56
CA VAL A 213 -15.22 -4.38 -2.78
C VAL A 213 -13.74 -4.64 -2.93
N VAL A 214 -13.04 -3.75 -3.60
CA VAL A 214 -11.56 -3.79 -3.69
C VAL A 214 -10.98 -3.61 -2.31
N ILE A 215 -10.09 -4.54 -1.92
CA ILE A 215 -9.38 -4.48 -0.63
C ILE A 215 -8.31 -3.39 -0.63
N GLU A 216 -7.89 -2.99 0.58
CA GLU A 216 -6.72 -2.13 0.79
C GLU A 216 -5.67 -2.84 1.64
N PRO A 217 -4.39 -2.88 1.22
CA PRO A 217 -3.31 -3.17 2.14
C PRO A 217 -3.29 -2.09 3.23
N LYS A 218 -3.37 -2.48 4.48
CA LYS A 218 -3.49 -1.53 5.61
C LYS A 218 -2.64 -1.99 6.79
N LEU A 219 -1.93 -1.05 7.39
CA LEU A 219 -1.23 -1.29 8.66
C LEU A 219 -2.24 -1.33 9.80
N SER A 220 -2.25 -2.42 10.53
CA SER A 220 -3.19 -2.63 11.65
C SER A 220 -2.47 -3.30 12.81
N MET A 221 -2.93 -2.97 14.04
CA MET A 221 -2.44 -3.61 15.25
C MET A 221 -3.06 -5.01 15.35
N GLN A 222 -2.22 -6.04 15.26
CA GLN A 222 -2.60 -7.44 15.26
C GLN A 222 -1.90 -8.21 16.37
N TRP A 223 -2.47 -9.36 16.75
CA TRP A 223 -1.87 -10.34 17.66
C TRP A 223 -1.11 -11.40 16.89
#